data_85cf388be3390288bdb0ad5a297b0501
#
_entry.id   85cf388be3390288bdb0ad5a297b0501
#
_cell.length_a   1.000
_cell.length_b   1.000
_cell.length_c   1.000
_cell.angle_alpha   90.00
_cell.angle_beta   90.00
_cell.angle_gamma   90.00
#
_symmetry.space_group_name_H-M   'P 1'
#
loop_
_entity.id
_entity.type
_entity.pdbx_description
1 polymer ?
#
loop_
_entity_poly.entity_id
_entity_poly.type
_entity_poly.pdbx_seq_one_letter_code
_entity_poly.pdbx_strand_id
1 'polypeptide(L)' 'MITSYKNRKGTIIEISEMESDHLINSYDYFRKKRYEWQQKNEDGTKILKISLLIAQLKAEIDKRRLFEF' A
#
# COMPACT_ATOMS: atom_id res chain seq x y z
N MET A 1 -7.45 1.70 -11.95
CA MET A 1 -7.18 2.06 -10.54
C MET A 1 -6.99 0.78 -9.71
N ILE A 2 -6.00 0.76 -8.84
CA ILE A 2 -5.76 -0.40 -7.98
C ILE A 2 -6.67 -0.29 -6.76
N THR A 3 -7.59 -1.25 -6.60
CA THR A 3 -8.51 -1.29 -5.46
C THR A 3 -8.25 -2.50 -4.57
N SER A 4 -7.42 -3.44 -5.04
CA SER A 4 -7.09 -4.65 -4.31
C SER A 4 -5.65 -5.05 -4.59
N TYR A 5 -5.12 -5.94 -3.77
CA TYR A 5 -3.79 -6.51 -4.00
C TYR A 5 -3.73 -7.93 -3.48
N LYS A 6 -2.73 -8.68 -3.95
CA LYS A 6 -2.53 -10.06 -3.55
C LYS A 6 -1.46 -10.11 -2.46
N ASN A 7 -1.76 -10.76 -1.33
CA ASN A 7 -0.79 -10.91 -0.25
C ASN A 7 0.15 -12.09 -0.52
N ARG A 8 1.04 -12.40 0.42
CA ARG A 8 2.01 -13.49 0.28
C ARG A 8 1.37 -14.86 0.12
N LYS A 9 0.16 -15.03 0.65
CA LYS A 9 -0.58 -16.29 0.58
C LYS A 9 -1.40 -16.41 -0.70
N GLY A 10 -1.33 -15.41 -1.57
CA GLY A 10 -2.11 -15.38 -2.81
C GLY A 10 -3.56 -14.94 -2.62
N THR A 11 -3.93 -14.51 -1.43
CA THR A 11 -5.28 -14.01 -1.15
C THR A 11 -5.44 -12.59 -1.67
N ILE A 12 -6.55 -12.33 -2.38
CA ILE A 12 -6.87 -10.99 -2.86
C ILE A 12 -7.51 -10.20 -1.72
N ILE A 13 -6.93 -9.02 -1.44
CA ILE A 13 -7.40 -8.15 -0.37
C ILE A 13 -7.94 -6.87 -0.99
N GLU A 14 -9.22 -6.56 -0.70
CA GLU A 14 -9.85 -5.30 -1.11
C GLU A 14 -9.49 -4.21 -0.10
N ILE A 15 -8.92 -3.11 -0.59
CA ILE A 15 -8.47 -2.02 0.26
C ILE A 15 -9.63 -1.41 1.05
N SER A 16 -10.79 -1.26 0.40
CA SER A 16 -11.97 -0.66 1.04
C SER A 16 -12.53 -1.52 2.18
N GLU A 17 -12.22 -2.81 2.22
CA GLU A 17 -12.71 -3.75 3.22
C GLU A 17 -11.70 -4.00 4.34
N MET A 18 -10.51 -3.43 4.25
CA MET A 18 -9.48 -3.64 5.27
C MET A 18 -9.86 -2.95 6.58
N GLU A 19 -9.54 -3.59 7.70
CA GLU A 19 -9.64 -2.94 9.01
C GLU A 19 -8.62 -1.80 9.08
N SER A 20 -8.94 -0.76 9.85
CA SER A 20 -8.12 0.45 9.92
C SER A 20 -6.70 0.18 10.37
N ASP A 21 -6.51 -0.65 11.39
CA ASP A 21 -5.17 -1.00 11.87
C ASP A 21 -4.36 -1.73 10.80
N HIS A 22 -4.99 -2.68 10.12
CA HIS A 22 -4.35 -3.42 9.03
C HIS A 22 -4.01 -2.48 7.87
N LEU A 23 -4.89 -1.55 7.58
CA LEU A 23 -4.69 -0.56 6.52
C LEU A 23 -3.46 0.31 6.79
N ILE A 24 -3.35 0.83 8.01
CA ILE A 24 -2.22 1.68 8.41
C ILE A 24 -0.92 0.87 8.38
N ASN A 25 -0.94 -0.36 8.92
CA ASN A 25 0.24 -1.21 8.95
C ASN A 25 0.70 -1.59 7.53
N SER A 26 -0.24 -1.86 6.63
CA SER A 26 0.08 -2.17 5.24
C SER A 26 0.67 -0.96 4.52
N TYR A 27 0.12 0.21 4.73
CA TYR A 27 0.63 1.45 4.17
C TYR A 27 2.09 1.68 4.59
N ASP A 28 2.37 1.54 5.88
CA ASP A 28 3.72 1.72 6.42
C ASP A 28 4.68 0.66 5.87
N TYR A 29 4.24 -0.59 5.82
CA TYR A 29 5.03 -1.70 5.29
C TYR A 29 5.43 -1.45 3.84
N PHE A 30 4.49 -1.06 2.99
CA PHE A 30 4.77 -0.86 1.57
C PHE A 30 5.62 0.39 1.32
N ARG A 31 5.51 1.42 2.14
CA ARG A 31 6.39 2.59 2.07
C ARG A 31 7.84 2.21 2.35
N LYS A 32 8.08 1.41 3.39
CA LYS A 32 9.41 0.91 3.72
C LYS A 32 9.96 0.02 2.61
N LYS A 33 9.10 -0.82 2.04
CA LYS A 33 9.47 -1.70 0.94
C LYS A 33 9.89 -0.90 -0.29
N ARG A 34 9.13 0.14 -0.63
CA ARG A 34 9.47 1.02 -1.75
C ARG A 34 10.82 1.68 -1.54
N TYR A 35 11.08 2.16 -0.34
CA TYR A 35 12.35 2.78 -0.01
C TYR A 35 13.51 1.81 -0.24
N GLU A 36 13.38 0.58 0.27
CA GLU A 36 14.39 -0.45 0.06
C GLU A 36 14.64 -0.71 -1.43
N TRP A 37 13.57 -0.83 -2.21
CA TRP A 37 13.68 -1.08 -3.64
C TRP A 37 14.36 0.07 -4.37
N GLN A 38 14.10 1.30 -3.99
CA GLN A 38 14.77 2.46 -4.56
C GLN A 38 16.26 2.47 -4.25
N GLN A 39 16.64 2.09 -3.04
CA GLN A 39 18.04 2.00 -2.65
C GLN A 39 18.80 0.92 -3.42
N LYS A 40 18.12 -0.17 -3.76
CA LYS A 40 18.71 -1.29 -4.50
C LYS A 40 18.64 -1.13 -6.01
N ASN A 41 18.11 -0.02 -6.50
CA ASN A 41 17.89 0.22 -7.93
C ASN A 41 17.05 -0.88 -8.58
N GLU A 42 15.97 -1.28 -7.89
CA GLU A 42 15.04 -2.26 -8.42
C GLU A 42 14.35 -1.78 -9.69
N ASP A 43 13.75 -2.72 -10.42
CA ASP A 43 13.00 -2.44 -11.65
C ASP A 43 12.01 -1.29 -11.43
N GLY A 44 12.06 -0.29 -12.31
CA GLY A 44 11.16 0.87 -12.25
C GLY A 44 9.69 0.48 -12.33
N THR A 45 9.36 -0.61 -13.05
CA THR A 45 7.99 -1.12 -13.14
C THR A 45 7.49 -1.60 -11.76
N LYS A 46 8.34 -2.29 -11.01
CA LYS A 46 7.99 -2.72 -9.65
C LYS A 46 7.77 -1.53 -8.74
N ILE A 47 8.66 -0.55 -8.82
CA ILE A 47 8.58 0.67 -8.01
C ILE A 47 7.30 1.44 -8.35
N LEU A 48 6.95 1.53 -9.63
CA LEU A 48 5.72 2.18 -10.05
C LEU A 48 4.49 1.47 -9.49
N LYS A 49 4.44 0.15 -9.57
CA LYS A 49 3.31 -0.64 -9.07
C LYS A 49 3.12 -0.47 -7.56
N ILE A 50 4.22 -0.53 -6.79
CA ILE A 50 4.11 -0.36 -5.34
C ILE A 50 3.73 1.08 -4.98
N SER A 51 4.18 2.06 -5.77
CA SER A 51 3.80 3.46 -5.57
C SER A 51 2.32 3.68 -5.80
N LEU A 52 1.74 3.05 -6.81
CA LEU A 52 0.30 3.11 -7.07
C LEU A 52 -0.49 2.47 -5.92
N LEU A 53 -0.03 1.34 -5.42
CA LEU A 53 -0.65 0.68 -4.27
C LEU A 53 -0.59 1.58 -3.03
N ILE A 54 0.55 2.17 -2.75
CA ILE A 54 0.71 3.10 -1.62
C ILE A 54 -0.26 4.27 -1.75
N ALA A 55 -0.42 4.82 -2.94
CA ALA A 55 -1.34 5.93 -3.19
C ALA A 55 -2.79 5.53 -2.88
N GLN A 56 -3.20 4.32 -3.25
CA GLN A 56 -4.55 3.83 -2.97
C GLN A 56 -4.75 3.59 -1.48
N LEU A 57 -3.77 3.03 -0.80
CA LEU A 57 -3.83 2.86 0.66
C LEU A 57 -3.93 4.21 1.36
N LYS A 58 -3.15 5.18 0.92
CA LYS A 58 -3.19 6.54 1.48
C LYS A 58 -4.56 7.20 1.25
N ALA A 59 -5.13 7.03 0.07
CA ALA A 59 -6.44 7.57 -0.26
C ALA A 59 -7.52 7.00 0.67
N GLU A 60 -7.47 5.70 0.96
CA GLU A 60 -8.42 5.08 1.88
C GLU A 60 -8.21 5.55 3.32
N ILE A 61 -6.96 5.71 3.74
CA ILE A 61 -6.63 6.26 5.05
C ILE A 61 -7.20 7.69 5.19
N ASP A 62 -7.02 8.51 4.16
CA ASP A 62 -7.54 9.89 4.15
C ASP A 62 -9.06 9.91 4.17
N LYS A 63 -9.70 9.01 3.42
CA LYS A 63 -11.14 8.87 3.40
C LYS A 63 -11.69 8.53 4.78
N ARG A 64 -10.99 7.70 5.53
CA ARG A 64 -11.37 7.32 6.89
C ARG A 64 -10.91 8.30 7.96
N ARG A 65 -10.12 9.31 7.56
CA ARG A 65 -9.57 10.34 8.44
C ARG A 65 -8.70 9.77 9.57
N LEU A 66 -7.93 8.71 9.26
CA LEU A 66 -7.15 8.03 10.29
C LEU A 66 -5.90 8.81 10.74
N PHE A 67 -5.41 9.74 9.92
CA PHE A 67 -4.27 10.60 10.24
C PHE A 67 -4.68 12.03 10.56
N GLU A 68 -5.95 12.27 10.81
CA GLU A 68 -6.45 13.60 11.14
C GLU A 68 -6.40 13.80 12.65
N PHE A 69 -5.85 14.93 13.06
CA PHE A 69 -5.67 15.28 14.47
C PHE A 69 -6.46 16.53 14.83
#